data_74f33393a35ca4aab83790310b645411
#
_entry.id   74f33393a35ca4aab83790310b645411
#
_cell.length_a   1.000
_cell.length_b   1.000
_cell.length_c   1.000
_cell.angle_alpha   90.00
_cell.angle_beta   90.00
_cell.angle_gamma   90.00
#
_symmetry.space_group_name_H-M   'P 1'
#
loop_
_entity.id
_entity.type
_entity.pdbx_description
1 polymer ?
#
loop_
_entity_poly.entity_id
_entity_poly.type
_entity_poly.pdbx_seq_one_letter_code
_entity_poly.pdbx_strand_id
1 'polypeptide(L)'
;YTAYDGHHNVAEIKGKDGTPVTFLWGYLNRFPIAKIENATRNEVLGGMGYSATDTNVLDAWSGFAGPSDDILNKIGSLREALPGARVTLYDYDPVKGLTGVTDPNGVVTRFEYDHYNRLTDSYYVDPDLQKVMLQQYIYRLGK
;
A
#
# COMPACT_ATOMS: atom_id res chain seq x y z
N TYR A 1 -14.41 10.96 -11.73
CA TYR A 1 -15.14 10.23 -10.68
C TYR A 1 -14.23 9.93 -9.50
N THR A 2 -14.68 10.26 -8.29
CA THR A 2 -13.97 9.99 -7.06
C THR A 2 -14.98 9.53 -6.00
N ALA A 3 -14.71 8.38 -5.38
CA ALA A 3 -15.52 7.85 -4.28
C ALA A 3 -14.70 7.88 -2.99
N TYR A 4 -15.38 8.10 -1.87
CA TYR A 4 -14.76 8.19 -0.55
C TYR A 4 -15.26 7.08 0.35
N ASP A 5 -14.41 6.65 1.31
CA ASP A 5 -14.81 5.67 2.32
C ASP A 5 -15.55 6.37 3.48
N GLY A 6 -15.92 5.61 4.50
CA GLY A 6 -16.62 6.13 5.69
C GLY A 6 -15.82 7.13 6.51
N HIS A 7 -14.51 7.23 6.26
CA HIS A 7 -13.60 8.16 6.95
C HIS A 7 -13.18 9.34 6.07
N HIS A 8 -13.85 9.53 4.95
CA HIS A 8 -13.60 10.61 3.97
C HIS A 8 -12.25 10.49 3.24
N ASN A 9 -11.61 9.32 3.27
CA ASN A 9 -10.45 9.03 2.46
C ASN A 9 -10.88 8.60 1.06
N VAL A 10 -10.05 8.89 0.05
CA VAL A 10 -10.33 8.46 -1.32
C VAL A 10 -10.31 6.94 -1.39
N ALA A 11 -11.43 6.32 -1.72
CA ALA A 11 -11.55 4.88 -1.84
C ALA A 11 -11.37 4.40 -3.28
N GLU A 12 -11.86 5.18 -4.24
CA GLU A 12 -11.77 4.82 -5.66
C GLU A 12 -11.72 6.08 -6.51
N ILE A 13 -10.84 6.08 -7.49
CA ILE A 13 -10.75 7.13 -8.51
C ILE A 13 -10.91 6.48 -9.88
N LYS A 14 -11.63 7.15 -10.76
CA LYS A 14 -11.72 6.74 -12.16
C LYS A 14 -11.27 7.91 -13.00
N GLY A 15 -10.15 7.75 -13.72
CA GLY A 15 -9.58 8.80 -14.54
C GLY A 15 -10.32 9.02 -15.85
N LYS A 16 -9.83 9.96 -16.67
CA LYS A 16 -10.43 10.30 -17.96
C LYS A 16 -10.42 9.14 -18.94
N ASP A 17 -9.43 8.27 -18.83
CA ASP A 17 -9.31 7.06 -19.66
C ASP A 17 -10.23 5.93 -19.20
N GLY A 18 -10.97 6.12 -18.11
CA GLY A 18 -11.89 5.14 -17.56
C GLY A 18 -11.24 4.08 -16.70
N THR A 19 -9.92 4.13 -16.47
CA THR A 19 -9.22 3.14 -15.66
C THR A 19 -9.47 3.41 -14.17
N PRO A 20 -10.08 2.46 -13.43
CA PRO A 20 -10.31 2.64 -12.00
C PRO A 20 -9.03 2.37 -11.19
N VAL A 21 -8.89 3.09 -10.08
CA VAL A 21 -7.84 2.86 -9.10
C VAL A 21 -8.50 2.82 -7.72
N THR A 22 -8.26 1.76 -6.98
CA THR A 22 -8.81 1.57 -5.63
C THR A 22 -7.70 1.70 -4.61
N PHE A 23 -7.99 2.39 -3.51
CA PHE A 23 -7.07 2.57 -2.39
C PHE A 23 -7.64 1.87 -1.15
N LEU A 24 -6.79 1.13 -0.45
CA LEU A 24 -7.11 0.55 0.84
C LEU A 24 -6.31 1.29 1.91
N TRP A 25 -6.97 1.64 3.00
CA TRP A 25 -6.40 2.50 4.04
C TRP A 25 -6.16 1.72 5.34
N GLY A 26 -5.26 2.23 6.14
CA GLY A 26 -4.94 1.67 7.45
C GLY A 26 -4.24 2.70 8.32
N TYR A 27 -3.59 2.24 9.38
CA TYR A 27 -2.83 3.09 10.29
C TYR A 27 -3.70 4.23 10.85
N LEU A 28 -4.85 3.87 11.41
CA LEU A 28 -5.82 4.81 11.99
C LEU A 28 -6.32 5.83 10.94
N ASN A 29 -6.61 5.34 9.74
CA ASN A 29 -7.12 6.11 8.60
C ASN A 29 -6.14 7.15 8.04
N ARG A 30 -4.85 7.01 8.35
CA ARG A 30 -3.85 8.03 7.99
C ARG A 30 -3.15 7.74 6.66
N PHE A 31 -2.89 6.45 6.36
CA PHE A 31 -2.04 6.09 5.22
C PHE A 31 -2.68 5.01 4.38
N PRO A 32 -2.54 5.07 3.05
CA PRO A 32 -2.96 3.97 2.19
C PRO A 32 -2.02 2.77 2.42
N ILE A 33 -2.60 1.58 2.57
CA ILE A 33 -1.82 0.34 2.69
C ILE A 33 -1.68 -0.36 1.36
N ALA A 34 -2.55 -0.05 0.40
CA ALA A 34 -2.48 -0.63 -0.95
C ALA A 34 -3.12 0.30 -1.97
N LYS A 35 -2.58 0.26 -3.17
CA LYS A 35 -3.15 0.88 -4.37
C LYS A 35 -3.35 -0.22 -5.39
N ILE A 36 -4.57 -0.38 -5.88
CA ILE A 36 -4.90 -1.39 -6.87
C ILE A 36 -5.36 -0.68 -8.15
N GLU A 37 -4.50 -0.67 -9.15
CA GLU A 37 -4.78 -0.06 -10.45
C GLU A 37 -5.54 -1.03 -11.32
N ASN A 38 -6.44 -0.52 -12.15
CA ASN A 38 -7.27 -1.27 -13.08
C ASN A 38 -8.23 -2.24 -12.38
N ALA A 39 -8.74 -1.84 -11.22
CA ALA A 39 -9.77 -2.57 -10.49
C ALA A 39 -10.66 -1.60 -9.71
N THR A 40 -11.95 -1.88 -9.70
CA THR A 40 -12.91 -1.15 -8.89
C THR A 40 -12.89 -1.67 -7.45
N ARG A 41 -13.45 -0.91 -6.51
CA ARG A 41 -13.57 -1.35 -5.12
C ARG A 41 -14.36 -2.65 -5.00
N ASN A 42 -15.41 -2.80 -5.79
CA ASN A 42 -16.20 -4.02 -5.81
C ASN A 42 -15.40 -5.21 -6.30
N GLU A 43 -14.59 -5.03 -7.35
CA GLU A 43 -13.72 -6.09 -7.87
C GLU A 43 -12.66 -6.48 -6.83
N VAL A 44 -12.12 -5.50 -6.10
CA VAL A 44 -11.14 -5.75 -5.03
C VAL A 44 -11.76 -6.56 -3.91
N LEU A 45 -12.96 -6.19 -3.46
CA LEU A 45 -13.68 -6.95 -2.44
C LEU A 45 -13.94 -8.39 -2.90
N GLY A 46 -14.44 -8.56 -4.10
CA GLY A 46 -14.70 -9.89 -4.67
C GLY A 46 -13.43 -10.74 -4.80
N GLY A 47 -12.33 -10.13 -5.22
CA GLY A 47 -11.03 -10.80 -5.34
C GLY A 47 -10.47 -11.27 -4.01
N MET A 48 -10.84 -10.61 -2.91
CA MET A 48 -10.44 -11.00 -1.56
C MET A 48 -11.43 -11.98 -0.91
N GLY A 49 -12.50 -12.35 -1.60
CA GLY A 49 -13.48 -13.29 -1.11
C GLY A 49 -14.65 -12.65 -0.36
N TYR A 50 -14.82 -11.34 -0.46
CA TYR A 50 -15.93 -10.61 0.15
C TYR A 50 -17.01 -10.28 -0.87
N SER A 51 -18.23 -10.04 -0.40
CA SER A 51 -19.31 -9.51 -1.22
C SER A 51 -19.07 -8.01 -1.49
N ALA A 52 -19.60 -7.52 -2.61
CA ALA A 52 -19.55 -6.10 -2.95
C ALA A 52 -20.25 -5.22 -1.91
N THR A 53 -21.10 -5.81 -1.05
CA THR A 53 -21.79 -5.10 0.03
C THR A 53 -21.00 -5.08 1.34
N ASP A 54 -19.84 -5.77 1.41
CA ASP A 54 -19.02 -5.87 2.63
C ASP A 54 -18.07 -4.69 2.78
N THR A 55 -18.50 -3.48 2.42
CA THR A 55 -17.65 -2.28 2.44
C THR A 55 -17.17 -1.90 3.83
N ASN A 56 -17.93 -2.25 4.87
CA ASN A 56 -17.54 -1.99 6.26
C ASN A 56 -16.32 -2.80 6.70
N VAL A 57 -15.96 -3.87 6.01
CA VAL A 57 -14.69 -4.60 6.27
C VAL A 57 -13.50 -3.68 5.99
N LEU A 58 -13.53 -2.97 4.87
CA LEU A 58 -12.46 -2.04 4.52
C LEU A 58 -12.40 -0.85 5.46
N ASP A 59 -13.55 -0.35 5.90
CA ASP A 59 -13.61 0.74 6.88
C ASP A 59 -13.04 0.28 8.23
N ALA A 60 -13.28 -0.97 8.63
CA ALA A 60 -12.70 -1.55 9.84
C ALA A 60 -11.17 -1.64 9.74
N TRP A 61 -10.66 -2.07 8.58
CA TRP A 61 -9.21 -2.14 8.35
C TRP A 61 -8.55 -0.78 8.46
N SER A 62 -9.22 0.26 7.95
CA SER A 62 -8.72 1.63 8.05
C SER A 62 -8.46 2.06 9.48
N GLY A 63 -9.29 1.61 10.41
CA GLY A 63 -9.19 1.96 11.83
C GLY A 63 -8.13 1.22 12.60
N PHE A 64 -7.52 0.18 12.04
CA PHE A 64 -6.47 -0.57 12.73
C PHE A 64 -5.17 0.23 12.78
N ALA A 65 -4.37 -0.02 13.82
CA ALA A 65 -3.06 0.64 13.98
C ALA A 65 -2.07 0.25 12.87
N GLY A 66 -2.25 -0.91 12.27
CA GLY A 66 -1.51 -1.38 11.11
C GLY A 66 -2.16 -2.63 10.55
N PRO A 67 -1.86 -3.02 9.30
CA PRO A 67 -2.43 -4.22 8.72
C PRO A 67 -1.86 -5.47 9.38
N SER A 68 -2.73 -6.45 9.63
CA SER A 68 -2.30 -7.77 10.10
C SER A 68 -1.77 -8.59 8.93
N ASP A 69 -1.05 -9.68 9.23
CA ASP A 69 -0.57 -10.61 8.20
C ASP A 69 -1.73 -11.19 7.39
N ASP A 70 -2.87 -11.44 8.02
CA ASP A 70 -4.06 -11.94 7.34
C ASP A 70 -4.57 -10.93 6.31
N ILE A 71 -4.62 -9.65 6.67
CA ILE A 71 -5.00 -8.57 5.73
C ILE A 71 -4.00 -8.50 4.57
N LEU A 72 -2.71 -8.53 4.86
CA LEU A 72 -1.67 -8.47 3.83
C LEU A 72 -1.76 -9.67 2.89
N ASN A 73 -2.03 -10.87 3.42
CA ASN A 73 -2.21 -12.07 2.61
C ASN A 73 -3.43 -11.97 1.70
N LYS A 74 -4.52 -11.41 2.19
CA LYS A 74 -5.73 -11.19 1.38
C LYS A 74 -5.47 -10.21 0.24
N ILE A 75 -4.77 -9.12 0.53
CA ILE A 75 -4.41 -8.13 -0.50
C ILE A 75 -3.45 -8.75 -1.50
N GLY A 76 -2.48 -9.54 -1.04
CA GLY A 76 -1.53 -10.23 -1.91
C GLY A 76 -2.20 -11.21 -2.87
N SER A 77 -3.28 -11.85 -2.43
CA SER A 77 -4.04 -12.79 -3.28
C SER A 77 -4.72 -12.11 -4.47
N LEU A 78 -4.88 -10.80 -4.44
CA LEU A 78 -5.46 -10.05 -5.56
C LEU A 78 -4.63 -10.17 -6.82
N ARG A 79 -3.34 -10.40 -6.71
CA ARG A 79 -2.45 -10.58 -7.87
C ARG A 79 -2.86 -11.75 -8.72
N GLU A 80 -3.39 -12.81 -8.09
CA GLU A 80 -3.90 -13.99 -8.77
C GLU A 80 -5.38 -13.85 -9.13
N ALA A 81 -6.17 -13.28 -8.22
CA ALA A 81 -7.61 -13.14 -8.42
C ALA A 81 -7.97 -12.12 -9.49
N LEU A 82 -7.16 -11.07 -9.64
CA LEU A 82 -7.36 -9.99 -10.60
C LEU A 82 -6.10 -9.84 -11.46
N PRO A 83 -5.88 -10.73 -12.45
CA PRO A 83 -4.62 -10.74 -13.22
C PRO A 83 -4.35 -9.45 -14.01
N GLY A 84 -5.42 -8.72 -14.37
CA GLY A 84 -5.30 -7.44 -15.07
C GLY A 84 -5.04 -6.25 -14.16
N ALA A 85 -5.11 -6.43 -12.85
CA ALA A 85 -4.90 -5.36 -11.88
C ALA A 85 -3.44 -5.29 -11.45
N ARG A 86 -3.01 -4.09 -11.07
CA ARG A 86 -1.65 -3.83 -10.57
C ARG A 86 -1.74 -3.48 -9.10
N VAL A 87 -1.22 -4.35 -8.24
CA VAL A 87 -1.29 -4.20 -6.79
C VAL A 87 0.03 -3.67 -6.25
N THR A 88 -0.03 -2.52 -5.60
CA THR A 88 1.11 -1.93 -4.89
C THR A 88 0.79 -1.90 -3.40
N LEU A 89 1.70 -2.39 -2.58
CA LEU A 89 1.57 -2.41 -1.12
C LEU A 89 2.50 -1.37 -0.50
N TYR A 90 2.06 -0.76 0.59
CA TYR A 90 2.84 0.25 1.31
C TYR A 90 2.96 -0.14 2.78
N ASP A 91 4.18 -0.06 3.31
CA ASP A 91 4.46 -0.23 4.74
C ASP A 91 4.87 1.10 5.34
N TYR A 92 4.37 1.39 6.53
CA TYR A 92 4.66 2.64 7.23
C TYR A 92 5.09 2.39 8.66
N ASP A 93 6.00 3.24 9.13
CA ASP A 93 6.23 3.44 10.56
C ASP A 93 5.47 4.72 10.94
N PRO A 94 4.58 4.69 11.95
CA PRO A 94 3.76 5.86 12.29
C PRO A 94 4.56 7.11 12.65
N VAL A 95 5.82 6.96 13.07
CA VAL A 95 6.69 8.07 13.43
C VAL A 95 7.58 8.50 12.26
N LYS A 96 8.15 7.54 11.55
CA LYS A 96 9.15 7.80 10.52
C LYS A 96 8.54 8.04 9.14
N GLY A 97 7.41 7.43 8.86
CA GLY A 97 6.76 7.52 7.56
C GLY A 97 6.90 6.24 6.74
N LEU A 98 6.96 6.36 5.43
CA LEU A 98 7.01 5.22 4.52
C LEU A 98 8.30 4.41 4.72
N THR A 99 8.17 3.12 5.01
CA THR A 99 9.31 2.20 5.22
C THR A 99 9.45 1.16 4.12
N GLY A 100 8.41 0.95 3.32
CA GLY A 100 8.50 -0.02 2.24
C GLY A 100 7.41 0.14 1.21
N VAL A 101 7.74 -0.23 -0.02
CA VAL A 101 6.80 -0.29 -1.14
C VAL A 101 7.03 -1.61 -1.86
N THR A 102 5.97 -2.41 -2.02
CA THR A 102 6.01 -3.62 -2.84
C THR A 102 5.29 -3.32 -4.14
N ASP A 103 6.01 -3.34 -5.26
CA ASP A 103 5.44 -2.99 -6.57
C ASP A 103 4.58 -4.13 -7.14
N PRO A 104 3.86 -3.89 -8.26
CA PRO A 104 3.02 -4.93 -8.85
C PRO A 104 3.76 -6.19 -9.30
N ASN A 105 5.06 -6.12 -9.48
CA ASN A 105 5.89 -7.28 -9.84
C ASN A 105 6.40 -8.03 -8.61
N GLY A 106 6.08 -7.54 -7.40
CA GLY A 106 6.53 -8.16 -6.16
C GLY A 106 7.89 -7.68 -5.67
N VAL A 107 8.50 -6.71 -6.34
CA VAL A 107 9.79 -6.14 -5.92
C VAL A 107 9.55 -5.19 -4.75
N VAL A 108 10.28 -5.39 -3.65
CA VAL A 108 10.14 -4.59 -2.43
C VAL A 108 11.25 -3.56 -2.39
N THR A 109 10.86 -2.29 -2.29
CA THR A 109 11.76 -1.18 -2.00
C THR A 109 11.64 -0.84 -0.54
N ARG A 110 12.76 -0.75 0.16
CA ARG A 110 12.81 -0.40 1.58
C ARG A 110 13.42 0.97 1.75
N PHE A 111 12.94 1.67 2.79
CA PHE A 111 13.42 3.00 3.16
C PHE A 111 13.88 2.95 4.61
N GLU A 112 15.11 3.36 4.88
CA GLU A 112 15.67 3.40 6.23
C GLU A 112 15.87 4.84 6.68
N TYR A 113 15.70 5.08 7.98
CA TYR A 113 15.75 6.41 8.59
C TYR A 113 16.75 6.40 9.73
N ASP A 114 17.40 7.55 9.96
CA ASP A 114 18.25 7.73 11.14
C ASP A 114 17.39 8.03 12.39
N HIS A 115 18.03 8.17 13.54
CA HIS A 115 17.30 8.44 14.77
C HIS A 115 16.68 9.84 14.85
N TYR A 116 16.97 10.71 13.88
CA TYR A 116 16.28 11.99 13.70
C TYR A 116 15.12 11.91 12.71
N ASN A 117 14.73 10.71 12.31
CA ASN A 117 13.67 10.44 11.36
C ASN A 117 13.93 11.00 9.95
N ARG A 118 15.22 11.08 9.56
CA ARG A 118 15.62 11.48 8.22
C ARG A 118 15.87 10.25 7.37
N LEU A 119 15.42 10.28 6.12
CA LEU A 119 15.66 9.19 5.18
C LEU A 119 17.16 9.06 4.91
N THR A 120 17.74 7.90 5.17
CA THR A 120 19.16 7.62 4.96
C THR A 120 19.43 6.71 3.77
N ASP A 121 18.59 5.70 3.58
CA ASP A 121 18.81 4.68 2.56
C ASP A 121 17.51 4.36 1.83
N SER A 122 17.65 4.06 0.55
CA SER A 122 16.57 3.50 -0.25
C SER A 122 17.17 2.34 -1.06
N TYR A 123 16.55 1.17 -0.98
CA TYR A 123 17.02 -0.02 -1.68
C TYR A 123 15.85 -0.95 -1.97
N TYR A 124 15.99 -1.78 -3.01
CA TYR A 124 15.02 -2.84 -3.25
C TYR A 124 15.61 -4.20 -2.91
N VAL A 125 14.72 -5.14 -2.58
CA VAL A 125 15.09 -6.52 -2.28
C VAL A 125 14.77 -7.35 -3.52
N ASP A 126 15.80 -7.96 -4.10
CA ASP A 126 15.69 -8.88 -5.23
C ASP A 126 14.88 -10.12 -4.79
N PRO A 127 14.11 -10.77 -5.67
CA PRO A 127 13.48 -12.05 -5.35
C PRO A 127 14.45 -13.12 -4.83
N ASP A 128 15.73 -13.02 -5.18
CA ASP A 128 16.78 -13.89 -4.63
C ASP A 128 17.31 -13.39 -3.28
N LEU A 129 16.63 -12.44 -2.65
CA LEU A 129 16.97 -11.85 -1.34
C LEU A 129 18.29 -11.08 -1.33
N GLN A 130 18.73 -10.60 -2.47
CA GLN A 130 19.90 -9.72 -2.57
C GLN A 130 19.47 -8.27 -2.46
N LYS A 131 20.08 -7.55 -1.53
CA LYS A 131 19.83 -6.12 -1.33
C LYS A 131 20.52 -5.33 -2.45
N VAL A 132 19.76 -4.51 -3.17
CA VAL A 132 20.30 -3.61 -4.19
C VAL A 132 20.07 -2.17 -3.75
N MET A 133 21.14 -1.45 -3.49
CA MET A 133 21.06 -0.06 -3.05
C MET A 133 20.64 0.83 -4.22
N LEU A 134 19.48 1.51 -4.07
CA LEU A 134 18.98 2.46 -5.04
C LEU A 134 19.55 3.85 -4.77
N GLN A 135 19.56 4.23 -3.49
CA GLN A 135 19.97 5.58 -3.09
C GLN A 135 20.40 5.57 -1.64
N GLN A 136 21.45 6.30 -1.33
CA GLN A 136 21.93 6.48 0.03
C GLN A 136 22.04 7.96 0.33
N TYR A 137 21.48 8.37 1.45
CA TYR A 137 21.54 9.75 1.93
C TYR A 137 22.48 9.82 3.11
N ILE A 138 23.50 10.66 3.02
CA ILE A 138 24.47 10.85 4.09
C ILE A 138 24.27 12.23 4.68
N TYR A 139 23.93 12.28 5.97
CA TYR A 139 23.76 13.52 6.71
C TYR A 139 24.94 13.71 7.63
N ARG A 140 25.60 14.87 7.53
CA ARG A 140 26.71 15.21 8.40
C ARG A 140 26.21 16.05 9.56
N LEU A 141 26.30 15.48 10.74
CA LEU A 141 25.87 16.15 11.97
C LEU A 141 27.05 16.91 12.58
N GLY A 142 26.79 18.10 13.07
CA GLY A 142 27.79 18.89 13.75
C GLY A 142 28.85 19.52 12.87
N LYS A 143 28.59 19.65 11.62
CA LYS A 143 29.50 20.27 10.67
C LYS A 143 28.78 21.36 9.92
#